data_637ff1eb1292b9b3618017bc32e6557d
#
_entry.id   637ff1eb1292b9b3618017bc32e6557d
#
_cell.length_a   1.000
_cell.length_b   1.000
_cell.length_c   1.000
_cell.angle_alpha   90.00
_cell.angle_beta   90.00
_cell.angle_gamma   90.00
#
_symmetry.space_group_name_H-M   'P 1'
#
loop_
_entity.id
_entity.type
_entity.pdbx_description
1 polymer ?
#
loop_
_entity_poly.entity_id
_entity_poly.type
_entity_poly.pdbx_seq_one_letter_code
_entity_poly.pdbx_strand_id
1 'polypeptide(L)'
;MKYHILIVPTALRVLAEIPDRRVQKILQERIDALSHDPEKQGKALTGELAGCRSVRAAGQRYRIIFRIDRGRVMVLVLALGMRKEGDRKDVYVLAKKLLRLRLI
;
A
#
# COMPACT_ATOMS: atom_id res chain seq x y z
N MET A 1 -11.22 15.77 -6.79
CA MET A 1 -10.77 15.05 -7.98
C MET A 1 -10.59 13.59 -7.64
N LYS A 2 -11.07 12.71 -8.50
CA LYS A 2 -11.00 11.26 -8.28
C LYS A 2 -9.78 10.68 -9.00
N TYR A 3 -8.95 9.97 -8.25
CA TYR A 3 -7.77 9.30 -8.78
C TYR A 3 -8.11 7.86 -9.19
N HIS A 4 -7.48 7.39 -10.24
CA HIS A 4 -7.55 6.00 -10.64
C HIS A 4 -6.63 5.18 -9.73
N ILE A 5 -7.06 3.97 -9.37
CA ILE A 5 -6.28 3.08 -8.52
C ILE A 5 -5.66 1.99 -9.39
N LEU A 6 -4.36 1.81 -9.27
CA LEU A 6 -3.65 0.69 -9.86
C LEU A 6 -2.95 -0.07 -8.73
N ILE A 7 -3.26 -1.35 -8.60
CA ILE A 7 -2.59 -2.23 -7.65
C ILE A 7 -1.53 -3.01 -8.42
N VAL A 8 -0.25 -2.84 -8.08
CA VAL A 8 0.81 -3.56 -8.80
C VAL A 8 0.64 -5.07 -8.59
N PRO A 9 1.08 -5.92 -9.54
CA PRO A 9 0.82 -7.36 -9.48
C PRO A 9 1.25 -8.05 -8.19
N THR A 10 2.39 -7.68 -7.62
CA THR A 10 2.85 -8.27 -6.36
C THR A 10 1.91 -7.95 -5.20
N ALA A 11 1.41 -6.71 -5.13
CA ALA A 11 0.46 -6.30 -4.10
C ALA A 11 -0.90 -6.96 -4.32
N LEU A 12 -1.34 -7.05 -5.56
CA LEU A 12 -2.60 -7.71 -5.90
C LEU A 12 -2.59 -9.17 -5.48
N ARG A 13 -1.48 -9.86 -5.68
CA ARG A 13 -1.32 -11.26 -5.27
C ARG A 13 -1.43 -11.39 -3.76
N VAL A 14 -0.76 -10.53 -3.01
CA VAL A 14 -0.84 -10.55 -1.54
C VAL A 14 -2.28 -10.36 -1.08
N LEU A 15 -2.99 -9.40 -1.68
CA LEU A 15 -4.39 -9.15 -1.36
C LEU A 15 -5.25 -10.39 -1.64
N ALA A 16 -5.07 -11.01 -2.79
CA ALA A 16 -5.84 -12.18 -3.20
C ALA A 16 -5.60 -13.40 -2.32
N GLU A 17 -4.41 -13.52 -1.73
CA GLU A 17 -4.02 -14.67 -0.91
C GLU A 17 -4.35 -14.50 0.58
N ILE A 18 -4.93 -13.38 0.99
CA ILE A 18 -5.36 -13.20 2.38
C ILE A 18 -6.50 -14.18 2.68
N PRO A 19 -6.30 -15.10 3.66
CA PRO A 19 -7.31 -16.16 3.91
C PRO A 19 -8.63 -15.64 4.46
N ASP A 20 -8.57 -14.61 5.33
CA ASP A 20 -9.78 -14.06 5.94
C ASP A 20 -10.45 -13.09 4.97
N ARG A 21 -11.62 -13.47 4.48
CA ARG A 21 -12.37 -12.66 3.52
C ARG A 21 -12.82 -11.31 4.08
N ARG A 22 -13.04 -11.22 5.39
CA ARG A 22 -13.41 -9.96 6.01
C ARG A 22 -12.24 -8.98 5.97
N VAL A 23 -11.05 -9.47 6.28
CA VAL A 23 -9.83 -8.66 6.19
C VAL A 23 -9.58 -8.23 4.76
N GLN A 24 -9.69 -9.16 3.82
CA GLN A 24 -9.52 -8.88 2.39
C GLN A 24 -10.47 -7.77 1.92
N LYS A 25 -11.73 -7.84 2.32
CA LYS A 25 -12.73 -6.84 1.96
C LYS A 25 -12.40 -5.47 2.57
N ILE A 26 -12.01 -5.44 3.84
CA ILE A 26 -11.63 -4.20 4.53
C ILE A 26 -10.46 -3.55 3.82
N LEU A 27 -9.45 -4.34 3.44
CA LEU A 27 -8.29 -3.83 2.71
C LEU A 27 -8.68 -3.28 1.35
N GLN A 28 -9.56 -3.97 0.63
CA GLN A 28 -10.03 -3.52 -0.67
C GLN A 28 -10.80 -2.20 -0.57
N GLU A 29 -11.67 -2.09 0.41
CA GLU A 29 -12.41 -0.85 0.66
C GLU A 29 -11.47 0.29 1.04
N ARG A 30 -10.42 0.00 1.83
CA ARG A 30 -9.44 1.00 2.21
C ARG A 30 -8.63 1.48 1.01
N ILE A 31 -8.30 0.56 0.10
CA ILE A 31 -7.62 0.91 -1.16
C ILE A 31 -8.53 1.78 -2.02
N ASP A 32 -9.79 1.39 -2.18
CA ASP A 32 -10.74 2.16 -2.99
C ASP A 32 -10.91 3.59 -2.46
N ALA A 33 -10.86 3.77 -1.15
CA ALA A 33 -10.96 5.08 -0.54
C ALA A 33 -9.77 5.99 -0.89
N LEU A 34 -8.65 5.45 -1.35
CA LEU A 34 -7.50 6.25 -1.77
C LEU A 34 -7.76 7.02 -3.06
N SER A 35 -8.88 6.75 -3.75
CA SER A 35 -9.25 7.49 -4.95
C SER A 35 -9.60 8.96 -4.67
N HIS A 36 -9.92 9.30 -3.42
CA HIS A 36 -10.30 10.65 -3.03
C HIS A 36 -9.24 11.27 -2.11
N ASP A 37 -8.67 12.39 -2.55
CA ASP A 37 -7.68 13.15 -1.78
C ASP A 37 -6.58 12.27 -1.17
N PRO A 38 -5.91 11.42 -1.96
CA PRO A 38 -4.91 10.49 -1.39
C PRO A 38 -3.74 11.21 -0.71
N GLU A 39 -3.42 12.44 -1.12
CA GLU A 39 -2.34 13.23 -0.52
C GLU A 39 -2.65 13.66 0.91
N LYS A 40 -3.91 13.56 1.33
CA LYS A 40 -4.34 13.87 2.70
C LYS A 40 -4.50 12.63 3.56
N GLN A 41 -4.24 11.45 2.99
CA GLN A 41 -4.43 10.18 3.69
C GLN A 41 -3.10 9.59 4.11
N GLY A 42 -3.09 8.99 5.31
CA GLY A 42 -1.91 8.35 5.85
C GLY A 42 -0.78 9.34 6.12
N LYS A 43 0.43 8.85 6.03
CA LYS A 43 1.62 9.67 6.28
C LYS A 43 2.66 9.44 5.20
N ALA A 44 3.42 10.50 4.92
CA ALA A 44 4.56 10.41 4.01
C ALA A 44 5.69 9.60 4.66
N LEU A 45 6.32 8.74 3.86
CA LEU A 45 7.44 7.94 4.32
C LEU A 45 8.76 8.64 3.99
N THR A 46 9.81 8.23 4.68
CA THR A 46 11.14 8.80 4.53
C THR A 46 12.16 7.71 4.18
N GLY A 47 13.43 8.11 4.05
CA GLY A 47 14.50 7.16 3.76
C GLY A 47 14.32 6.50 2.41
N GLU A 48 14.51 5.19 2.36
CA GLU A 48 14.39 4.43 1.11
C GLU A 48 12.98 4.46 0.51
N LEU A 49 11.97 4.74 1.33
CA LEU A 49 10.58 4.82 0.88
C LEU A 49 10.11 6.26 0.66
N ALA A 50 11.04 7.21 0.61
CA ALA A 50 10.68 8.59 0.31
C ALA A 50 9.91 8.68 -1.01
N GLY A 51 8.85 9.49 -1.03
CA GLY A 51 7.95 9.58 -2.17
C GLY A 51 6.76 8.66 -2.08
N CYS A 52 6.77 7.71 -1.15
CA CYS A 52 5.63 6.86 -0.86
C CYS A 52 4.87 7.33 0.37
N ARG A 53 3.66 6.85 0.53
CA ARG A 53 2.81 7.10 1.69
C ARG A 53 2.30 5.76 2.22
N SER A 54 1.89 5.76 3.48
CA SER A 54 1.36 4.56 4.13
C SER A 54 0.07 4.88 4.85
N VAL A 55 -0.93 4.02 4.70
CA VAL A 55 -2.16 4.07 5.49
C VAL A 55 -2.34 2.77 6.27
N ARG A 56 -2.98 2.88 7.42
CA ARG A 56 -3.34 1.74 8.25
C ARG A 56 -4.66 1.15 7.79
N ALA A 57 -4.82 -0.14 7.99
CA ALA A 57 -6.06 -0.84 7.65
C ALA A 57 -6.22 -2.09 8.51
N ALA A 58 -7.44 -2.63 8.53
CA ALA A 58 -7.76 -3.91 9.20
C ALA A 58 -7.24 -3.97 10.65
N GLY A 59 -7.76 -3.10 11.51
CA GLY A 59 -7.41 -3.08 12.93
C GLY A 59 -6.01 -2.57 13.20
N GLN A 60 -5.47 -1.76 12.31
CA GLN A 60 -4.15 -1.15 12.42
C GLN A 60 -2.98 -2.13 12.27
N ARG A 61 -3.27 -3.39 12.00
CA ARG A 61 -2.22 -4.40 11.78
C ARG A 61 -1.64 -4.33 10.38
N TYR A 62 -2.47 -4.01 9.39
CA TYR A 62 -2.05 -3.95 8.01
C TYR A 62 -1.65 -2.53 7.64
N ARG A 63 -0.75 -2.44 6.66
CA ARG A 63 -0.35 -1.18 6.03
C ARG A 63 -0.49 -1.33 4.53
N ILE A 64 -0.95 -0.26 3.89
CA ILE A 64 -0.99 -0.16 2.43
C ILE A 64 0.00 0.93 2.07
N ILE A 65 1.00 0.58 1.27
CA ILE A 65 2.04 1.51 0.82
C ILE A 65 1.73 1.90 -0.60
N PHE A 66 1.60 3.19 -0.85
CA PHE A 66 1.20 3.68 -2.15
C PHE A 66 2.00 4.92 -2.54
N ARG A 67 1.97 5.22 -3.82
CA ARG A 67 2.55 6.42 -4.40
C ARG A 67 1.49 7.12 -5.23
N ILE A 68 1.54 8.45 -5.25
CA ILE A 68 0.61 9.27 -6.01
C ILE A 68 1.31 9.76 -7.27
N ASP A 69 0.74 9.48 -8.43
CA ASP A 69 1.18 10.04 -9.70
C ASP A 69 0.18 11.12 -10.09
N ARG A 70 0.53 12.37 -9.78
CA ARG A 70 -0.37 13.49 -10.03
C ARG A 70 -0.54 13.78 -11.51
N GLY A 71 0.49 13.54 -12.31
CA GLY A 71 0.42 13.76 -13.75
C GLY A 71 -0.60 12.88 -14.43
N ARG A 72 -0.69 11.61 -13.98
CA ARG A 72 -1.65 10.65 -14.50
C ARG A 72 -2.93 10.55 -13.67
N VAL A 73 -3.02 11.29 -12.57
CA VAL A 73 -4.14 11.24 -11.63
C VAL A 73 -4.37 9.79 -11.17
N MET A 74 -3.30 9.14 -10.74
CA MET A 74 -3.30 7.73 -10.34
C MET A 74 -2.73 7.55 -8.94
N VAL A 75 -3.27 6.55 -8.25
CA VAL A 75 -2.68 6.02 -7.02
C VAL A 75 -2.14 4.63 -7.35
N LEU A 76 -0.86 4.44 -7.09
CA LEU A 76 -0.19 3.16 -7.32
C LEU A 76 -0.02 2.47 -5.98
N VAL A 77 -0.76 1.39 -5.77
CA VAL A 77 -0.59 0.57 -4.56
C VAL A 77 0.58 -0.36 -4.80
N LEU A 78 1.67 -0.11 -4.09
CA LEU A 78 2.97 -0.75 -4.31
C LEU A 78 3.16 -1.99 -3.46
N ALA A 79 2.66 -1.97 -2.23
CA ALA A 79 2.78 -3.08 -1.30
C ALA A 79 1.67 -3.03 -0.28
N LEU A 80 1.29 -4.18 0.24
CA LEU A 80 0.41 -4.26 1.39
C LEU A 80 0.78 -5.49 2.20
N GLY A 81 0.52 -5.44 3.49
CA GLY A 81 0.84 -6.53 4.37
C GLY A 81 0.81 -6.10 5.82
N MET A 82 1.17 -7.04 6.68
CA MET A 82 1.16 -6.79 8.12
C MET A 82 2.38 -6.00 8.56
N ARG A 83 2.15 -5.12 9.52
CA ARG A 83 3.23 -4.44 10.22
C ARG A 83 3.79 -5.40 11.26
N LYS A 84 5.01 -5.86 11.05
CA LYS A 84 5.71 -6.79 11.94
C LYS A 84 7.07 -6.21 12.28
N GLU A 85 7.08 -5.26 13.20
CA GLU A 85 8.27 -4.52 13.57
C GLU A 85 9.40 -5.46 13.97
N GLY A 86 10.57 -5.28 13.36
CA GLY A 86 11.73 -6.12 13.60
C GLY A 86 11.74 -7.45 12.85
N ASP A 87 10.68 -7.76 12.09
CA ASP A 87 10.58 -9.00 11.34
C ASP A 87 10.87 -8.73 9.86
N ARG A 88 11.59 -9.63 9.21
CA ARG A 88 11.90 -9.49 7.77
C ARG A 88 10.68 -9.64 6.88
N LYS A 89 9.55 -10.13 7.42
CA LYS A 89 8.27 -10.21 6.70
C LYS A 89 7.43 -8.96 6.87
N ASP A 90 7.93 -7.97 7.61
CA ASP A 90 7.24 -6.70 7.78
C ASP A 90 7.00 -6.03 6.43
N VAL A 91 5.85 -5.39 6.29
CA VAL A 91 5.45 -4.76 5.02
C VAL A 91 6.44 -3.69 4.56
N TYR A 92 7.04 -2.92 5.47
CA TYR A 92 8.02 -1.90 5.08
C TYR A 92 9.31 -2.52 4.59
N VAL A 93 9.74 -3.61 5.22
CA VAL A 93 10.93 -4.36 4.79
C VAL A 93 10.70 -4.92 3.39
N LEU A 94 9.52 -5.51 3.16
CA LEU A 94 9.15 -6.02 1.85
C LEU A 94 9.15 -4.93 0.79
N ALA A 95 8.53 -3.78 1.09
CA ALA A 95 8.47 -2.67 0.16
C ALA A 95 9.87 -2.16 -0.23
N LYS A 96 10.77 -2.02 0.75
CA LYS A 96 12.15 -1.63 0.48
C LYS A 96 12.85 -2.64 -0.44
N LYS A 97 12.66 -3.92 -0.20
CA LYS A 97 13.24 -4.97 -1.03
C LYS A 97 12.72 -4.89 -2.47
N LEU A 98 11.42 -4.71 -2.64
CA LEU A 98 10.81 -4.60 -3.96
C LEU A 98 11.33 -3.38 -4.73
N LEU A 99 11.54 -2.26 -4.04
CA LEU A 99 12.12 -1.07 -4.63
C LEU A 99 13.57 -1.30 -5.07
N ARG A 100 14.38 -1.94 -4.21
CA ARG A 100 15.78 -2.25 -4.54
C ARG A 100 15.88 -3.15 -5.76
N LEU A 101 14.96 -4.10 -5.89
CA LEU A 101 14.90 -5.03 -7.02
C LEU A 101 14.20 -4.44 -8.24
N ARG A 102 13.71 -3.20 -8.13
CA ARG A 102 12.96 -2.50 -9.18
C ARG A 102 11.74 -3.27 -9.66
N LEU A 103 11.04 -3.91 -8.72
CA LEU A 103 9.81 -4.64 -8.99
C LEU A 103 8.56 -3.78 -8.76
N ILE A 104 8.74 -2.60 -8.20
CA ILE A 104 7.66 -1.63 -8.01
C ILE A 104 8.14 -0.22 -8.32
#